data_7e2e6fea04d72d4a9375ce464adf60d8
#
_entry.id   7e2e6fea04d72d4a9375ce464adf60d8
#
_cell.length_a   1.000
_cell.length_b   1.000
_cell.length_c   1.000
_cell.angle_alpha   90.00
_cell.angle_beta   90.00
_cell.angle_gamma   90.00
#
_symmetry.space_group_name_H-M   'P 1'
#
loop_
_entity.id
_entity.type
_entity.pdbx_description
1 polymer ?
#
loop_
_entity_poly.entity_id
_entity_poly.type
_entity_poly.pdbx_seq_one_letter_code
_entity_poly.pdbx_strand_id
1 'polypeptide(L)'
;MEKKKNKKFSSFLDNPIDYTLLITVLLLLALGLIMVLSASSPTSLSESGKSYKYFVKQAIFACSGLIAMGFISKIDYRFYKKFYKWAYIIAFILLVLVLVIGKEINGAKRWIYLTDTLSFQPSELVKFCMIIYFAGCLTRDNEELKFFVKGWIKHLAALLPIIVCLMLEPHMSSSMVIIGIVVIMMVLAGCKLWQMIVPGLAVGVPALIGLVIIAPYRLSRVTTFLNPWSDELGKGWQVIQSLYAIGSRRLIWSGIRAKQTKIFIFTRTSK
;
A
#
# COMPACT_ATOMS: atom_id res chain seq x y z
N MET A 1 9.65 -11.22 44.47
CA MET A 1 8.91 -10.61 43.33
C MET A 1 9.84 -10.00 42.27
N GLU A 2 11.00 -9.53 42.62
CA GLU A 2 12.00 -8.89 41.72
C GLU A 2 12.63 -9.83 40.67
N LYS A 3 12.94 -11.08 41.05
CA LYS A 3 13.49 -12.07 40.08
C LYS A 3 12.59 -12.42 38.89
N LYS A 4 11.27 -12.28 39.03
CA LYS A 4 10.29 -12.51 37.93
C LYS A 4 10.24 -11.33 36.95
N LYS A 5 10.54 -10.10 37.37
CA LYS A 5 10.57 -8.91 36.53
C LYS A 5 11.81 -8.88 35.64
N ASN A 6 12.98 -9.26 36.20
CA ASN A 6 14.22 -9.30 35.44
C ASN A 6 14.26 -10.42 34.37
N LYS A 7 13.65 -11.59 34.65
CA LYS A 7 13.55 -12.67 33.65
C LYS A 7 12.64 -12.31 32.45
N LYS A 8 11.66 -11.42 32.66
CA LYS A 8 10.76 -10.92 31.60
C LYS A 8 11.44 -9.86 30.73
N PHE A 9 12.40 -9.13 31.28
CA PHE A 9 13.16 -8.10 30.55
C PHE A 9 14.32 -8.72 29.76
N SER A 10 15.00 -9.75 30.27
CA SER A 10 16.06 -10.45 29.52
C SER A 10 15.54 -11.26 28.34
N SER A 11 14.36 -11.89 28.45
CA SER A 11 13.74 -12.61 27.33
C SER A 11 13.27 -11.67 26.19
N PHE A 12 13.21 -10.38 26.44
CA PHE A 12 12.87 -9.36 25.46
C PHE A 12 14.04 -9.01 24.53
N LEU A 13 15.26 -9.26 24.97
CA LEU A 13 16.49 -9.02 24.20
C LEU A 13 17.00 -10.27 23.45
N ASP A 14 16.47 -11.45 23.79
CA ASP A 14 16.95 -12.75 23.30
C ASP A 14 16.16 -13.29 22.09
N ASN A 15 15.24 -12.50 21.49
CA ASN A 15 14.60 -12.92 20.25
C ASN A 15 15.63 -12.89 19.11
N PRO A 16 15.98 -14.04 18.52
CA PRO A 16 16.93 -14.08 17.42
C PRO A 16 16.42 -13.28 16.25
N ILE A 17 17.26 -12.37 15.77
CA ILE A 17 16.96 -11.61 14.54
C ILE A 17 17.05 -12.58 13.37
N ASP A 18 16.01 -12.61 12.52
CA ASP A 18 16.10 -13.29 11.23
C ASP A 18 17.00 -12.46 10.28
N TYR A 19 18.26 -12.85 10.23
CA TYR A 19 19.25 -12.18 9.39
C TYR A 19 18.93 -12.31 7.90
N THR A 20 18.27 -13.40 7.47
CA THR A 20 17.88 -13.59 6.06
C THR A 20 16.86 -12.56 5.65
N LEU A 21 15.83 -12.38 6.49
CA LEU A 21 14.81 -11.35 6.27
C LEU A 21 15.43 -9.95 6.29
N LEU A 22 16.28 -9.66 7.28
CA LEU A 22 16.93 -8.35 7.42
C LEU A 22 17.80 -8.01 6.19
N ILE A 23 18.67 -8.93 5.77
CA ILE A 23 19.52 -8.73 4.60
C ILE A 23 18.69 -8.53 3.33
N THR A 24 17.62 -9.31 3.15
CA THR A 24 16.73 -9.19 2.01
C THR A 24 16.06 -7.81 1.96
N VAL A 25 15.57 -7.31 3.09
CA VAL A 25 14.97 -5.97 3.20
C VAL A 25 16.01 -4.89 2.88
N LEU A 26 17.23 -4.99 3.42
CA LEU A 26 18.30 -4.02 3.16
C LEU A 26 18.72 -4.00 1.70
N LEU A 27 18.84 -5.17 1.06
CA LEU A 27 19.17 -5.28 -0.36
C LEU A 27 18.08 -4.66 -1.24
N LEU A 28 16.81 -4.97 -0.97
CA LEU A 28 15.68 -4.38 -1.70
C LEU A 28 15.59 -2.88 -1.49
N LEU A 29 15.85 -2.39 -0.29
CA LEU A 29 15.88 -0.96 0.00
C LEU A 29 17.01 -0.24 -0.75
N ALA A 30 18.21 -0.81 -0.76
CA ALA A 30 19.35 -0.27 -1.48
C ALA A 30 19.08 -0.22 -2.99
N LEU A 31 18.56 -1.30 -3.57
CA LEU A 31 18.14 -1.33 -4.98
C LEU A 31 17.05 -0.28 -5.27
N GLY A 32 16.06 -0.16 -4.39
CA GLY A 32 15.01 0.85 -4.50
C GLY A 32 15.56 2.28 -4.52
N LEU A 33 16.49 2.60 -3.63
CA LEU A 33 17.14 3.92 -3.59
C LEU A 33 17.94 4.23 -4.87
N ILE A 34 18.69 3.25 -5.37
CA ILE A 34 19.44 3.39 -6.64
C ILE A 34 18.47 3.63 -7.80
N MET A 35 17.37 2.88 -7.85
CA MET A 35 16.34 3.04 -8.90
C MET A 35 15.65 4.40 -8.81
N VAL A 36 15.35 4.88 -7.60
CA VAL A 36 14.81 6.25 -7.41
C VAL A 36 15.77 7.30 -7.93
N LEU A 37 17.05 7.20 -7.58
CA LEU A 37 18.08 8.14 -8.08
C LEU A 37 18.12 8.13 -9.62
N SER A 38 18.18 6.95 -10.22
CA SER A 38 18.24 6.79 -11.68
C SER A 38 16.99 7.33 -12.39
N ALA A 39 15.80 7.02 -11.87
CA ALA A 39 14.54 7.39 -12.50
C ALA A 39 14.18 8.87 -12.29
N SER A 40 14.45 9.44 -11.11
CA SER A 40 14.05 10.80 -10.77
C SER A 40 15.09 11.87 -11.13
N SER A 41 16.33 11.49 -11.45
CA SER A 41 17.42 12.43 -11.75
C SER A 41 17.08 13.45 -12.84
N PRO A 42 16.49 13.07 -14.01
CA PRO A 42 16.16 14.06 -15.06
C PRO A 42 15.08 15.04 -14.61
N THR A 43 14.01 14.55 -13.97
CA THR A 43 12.91 15.39 -13.49
C THR A 43 13.37 16.32 -12.36
N SER A 44 14.18 15.80 -11.44
CA SER A 44 14.74 16.59 -10.34
C SER A 44 15.66 17.71 -10.83
N LEU A 45 16.44 17.44 -11.88
CA LEU A 45 17.32 18.44 -12.49
C LEU A 45 16.52 19.57 -13.16
N SER A 46 15.45 19.23 -13.88
CA SER A 46 14.60 20.23 -14.56
C SER A 46 13.80 21.10 -13.58
N GLU A 47 13.35 20.54 -12.44
CA GLU A 47 12.53 21.26 -11.46
C GLU A 47 13.35 22.10 -10.47
N SER A 48 14.50 21.62 -10.04
CA SER A 48 15.25 22.21 -8.92
C SER A 48 16.72 22.45 -9.17
N GLY A 49 17.22 22.16 -10.37
CA GLY A 49 18.65 22.27 -10.70
C GLY A 49 19.55 21.24 -10.00
N LYS A 50 18.98 20.33 -9.17
CA LYS A 50 19.73 19.33 -8.41
C LYS A 50 19.22 17.93 -8.75
N SER A 51 20.05 17.06 -9.31
CA SER A 51 19.70 15.70 -9.74
C SER A 51 19.29 14.75 -8.60
N TYR A 52 19.64 15.06 -7.36
CA TYR A 52 19.52 14.16 -6.20
C TYR A 52 18.45 14.57 -5.18
N LYS A 53 17.61 15.57 -5.44
CA LYS A 53 16.60 16.08 -4.49
C LYS A 53 15.65 14.99 -4.00
N TYR A 54 15.08 14.20 -4.93
CA TYR A 54 14.17 13.12 -4.59
C TYR A 54 14.87 11.96 -3.89
N PHE A 55 16.12 11.66 -4.30
CA PHE A 55 16.93 10.63 -3.66
C PHE A 55 17.20 10.95 -2.19
N VAL A 56 17.63 12.17 -1.86
CA VAL A 56 17.89 12.58 -0.48
C VAL A 56 16.64 12.49 0.37
N LYS A 57 15.50 12.98 -0.15
CA LYS A 57 14.22 12.86 0.54
C LYS A 57 13.88 11.38 0.85
N GLN A 58 14.02 10.51 -0.15
CA GLN A 58 13.74 9.09 0.00
C GLN A 58 14.73 8.39 0.94
N ALA A 59 16.02 8.76 0.91
CA ALA A 59 17.02 8.21 1.82
C ALA A 59 16.74 8.57 3.28
N ILE A 60 16.30 9.80 3.56
CA ILE A 60 15.91 10.22 4.92
C ILE A 60 14.73 9.38 5.41
N PHE A 61 13.69 9.18 4.58
CA PHE A 61 12.56 8.34 4.95
C PHE A 61 12.96 6.86 5.11
N ALA A 62 13.87 6.36 4.28
CA ALA A 62 14.39 5.01 4.40
C ALA A 62 15.16 4.82 5.73
N CYS A 63 16.04 5.74 6.10
CA CYS A 63 16.74 5.71 7.38
C CYS A 63 15.77 5.76 8.57
N SER A 64 14.79 6.68 8.53
CA SER A 64 13.77 6.76 9.58
C SER A 64 12.94 5.49 9.69
N GLY A 65 12.61 4.86 8.56
CA GLY A 65 11.92 3.57 8.49
C GLY A 65 12.73 2.43 9.08
N LEU A 66 14.04 2.36 8.80
CA LEU A 66 14.94 1.37 9.40
C LEU A 66 15.05 1.54 10.92
N ILE A 67 15.14 2.77 11.41
CA ILE A 67 15.13 3.07 12.85
C ILE A 67 13.82 2.60 13.47
N ALA A 68 12.68 2.95 12.86
CA ALA A 68 11.36 2.53 13.32
C ALA A 68 11.22 1.00 13.32
N MET A 69 11.71 0.31 12.27
CA MET A 69 11.75 -1.15 12.19
C MET A 69 12.54 -1.75 13.37
N GLY A 70 13.70 -1.19 13.69
CA GLY A 70 14.50 -1.63 14.83
C GLY A 70 13.80 -1.47 16.18
N PHE A 71 13.04 -0.41 16.38
CA PHE A 71 12.23 -0.22 17.58
C PHE A 71 11.02 -1.17 17.62
N ILE A 72 10.28 -1.27 16.53
CA ILE A 72 9.07 -2.10 16.44
C ILE A 72 9.40 -3.59 16.57
N SER A 73 10.52 -4.04 16.03
CA SER A 73 10.96 -5.45 16.13
C SER A 73 11.17 -5.93 17.58
N LYS A 74 11.40 -4.99 18.51
CA LYS A 74 11.53 -5.31 19.95
C LYS A 74 10.21 -5.40 20.69
N ILE A 75 9.11 -5.01 20.08
CA ILE A 75 7.78 -5.03 20.69
C ILE A 75 7.16 -6.41 20.50
N ASP A 76 6.73 -7.05 21.59
CA ASP A 76 6.03 -8.33 21.53
C ASP A 76 4.70 -8.16 20.75
N TYR A 77 4.47 -9.01 19.74
CA TYR A 77 3.24 -9.00 18.95
C TYR A 77 1.96 -9.15 19.81
N ARG A 78 2.06 -9.78 20.99
CA ARG A 78 0.95 -9.90 21.95
C ARG A 78 0.47 -8.56 22.48
N PHE A 79 1.32 -7.53 22.45
CA PHE A 79 0.94 -6.17 22.80
C PHE A 79 -0.11 -5.63 21.85
N TYR A 80 0.07 -5.84 20.54
CA TYR A 80 -0.88 -5.39 19.53
C TYR A 80 -2.25 -6.06 19.66
N LYS A 81 -2.30 -7.32 20.16
CA LYS A 81 -3.55 -8.03 20.41
C LYS A 81 -4.43 -7.33 21.44
N LYS A 82 -3.86 -6.59 22.39
CA LYS A 82 -4.64 -5.81 23.38
C LYS A 82 -5.37 -4.62 22.75
N PHE A 83 -4.78 -4.05 21.72
CA PHE A 83 -5.21 -2.77 21.13
C PHE A 83 -5.91 -2.92 19.76
N TYR A 84 -6.27 -4.14 19.35
CA TYR A 84 -6.86 -4.37 18.02
C TYR A 84 -8.13 -3.55 17.75
N LYS A 85 -8.99 -3.35 18.76
CA LYS A 85 -10.21 -2.53 18.62
C LYS A 85 -9.87 -1.06 18.40
N TRP A 86 -8.85 -0.55 19.12
CA TRP A 86 -8.37 0.80 18.95
C TRP A 86 -7.74 1.02 17.57
N ALA A 87 -7.04 0.02 17.04
CA ALA A 87 -6.53 0.08 15.67
C ALA A 87 -7.66 0.29 14.66
N TYR A 88 -8.80 -0.38 14.80
CA TYR A 88 -9.96 -0.17 13.94
C TYR A 88 -10.54 1.25 14.05
N ILE A 89 -10.69 1.73 15.28
CA ILE A 89 -11.22 3.09 15.54
C ILE A 89 -10.27 4.15 14.93
N ILE A 90 -8.96 3.99 15.12
CA ILE A 90 -7.95 4.87 14.53
C ILE A 90 -8.03 4.84 12.99
N ALA A 91 -8.14 3.64 12.40
CA ALA A 91 -8.29 3.49 10.95
C ALA A 91 -9.51 4.25 10.43
N PHE A 92 -10.65 4.09 11.07
CA PHE A 92 -11.89 4.76 10.69
C PHE A 92 -11.79 6.28 10.84
N ILE A 93 -11.27 6.77 11.97
CA ILE A 93 -11.07 8.21 12.21
C ILE A 93 -10.13 8.81 11.16
N LEU A 94 -9.03 8.14 10.82
CA LEU A 94 -8.08 8.61 9.81
C LEU A 94 -8.71 8.75 8.43
N LEU A 95 -9.57 7.82 8.02
CA LEU A 95 -10.28 7.91 6.74
C LEU A 95 -11.31 9.04 6.76
N VAL A 96 -12.08 9.19 7.83
CA VAL A 96 -13.01 10.32 7.96
C VAL A 96 -12.26 11.65 7.95
N LEU A 97 -11.12 11.72 8.65
CA LEU A 97 -10.29 12.91 8.70
C LEU A 97 -9.83 13.35 7.31
N VAL A 98 -9.36 12.42 6.47
CA VAL A 98 -8.89 12.77 5.12
C VAL A 98 -10.04 13.21 4.21
N LEU A 99 -11.25 12.70 4.38
CA LEU A 99 -12.43 13.17 3.64
C LEU A 99 -12.75 14.63 3.95
N VAL A 100 -12.54 15.06 5.21
CA VAL A 100 -12.83 16.42 5.68
C VAL A 100 -11.69 17.39 5.37
N ILE A 101 -10.45 17.05 5.74
CA ILE A 101 -9.28 17.96 5.70
C ILE A 101 -8.40 17.70 4.48
N GLY A 102 -8.56 16.56 3.79
CA GLY A 102 -7.72 16.17 2.66
C GLY A 102 -7.71 17.20 1.53
N LYS A 103 -6.53 17.50 1.00
CA LYS A 103 -6.37 18.36 -0.18
C LYS A 103 -6.77 17.59 -1.43
N GLU A 104 -7.59 18.19 -2.25
CA GLU A 104 -7.99 17.60 -3.52
C GLU A 104 -6.87 17.72 -4.56
N ILE A 105 -6.40 16.60 -5.06
CA ILE A 105 -5.40 16.50 -6.13
C ILE A 105 -5.91 15.52 -7.18
N ASN A 106 -6.01 15.98 -8.42
CA ASN A 106 -6.52 15.19 -9.55
C ASN A 106 -7.92 14.61 -9.29
N GLY A 107 -8.81 15.38 -8.65
CA GLY A 107 -10.18 14.98 -8.36
C GLY A 107 -10.34 13.99 -7.22
N ALA A 108 -9.33 13.84 -6.33
CA ALA A 108 -9.40 12.94 -5.19
C ALA A 108 -8.71 13.51 -3.94
N LYS A 109 -9.38 13.40 -2.80
CA LYS A 109 -8.85 13.79 -1.48
C LYS A 109 -8.20 12.57 -0.82
N ARG A 110 -6.90 12.38 -1.00
CA ARG A 110 -6.17 11.19 -0.52
C ARG A 110 -5.00 11.52 0.39
N TRP A 111 -4.58 12.80 0.41
CA TRP A 111 -3.38 13.25 1.07
C TRP A 111 -3.68 14.33 2.09
N ILE A 112 -3.09 14.21 3.26
CA ILE A 112 -3.02 15.26 4.27
C ILE A 112 -1.64 15.89 4.17
N TYR A 113 -1.60 17.19 3.92
CA TYR A 113 -0.37 17.98 3.88
C TYR A 113 -0.12 18.55 5.27
N LEU A 114 0.96 18.08 5.90
CA LEU A 114 1.42 18.61 7.19
C LEU A 114 2.26 19.87 6.99
N THR A 115 3.02 19.88 5.87
CA THR A 115 3.86 21.00 5.41
C THR A 115 3.91 20.93 3.89
N ASP A 116 4.36 21.99 3.21
CA ASP A 116 4.51 21.98 1.74
C ASP A 116 5.41 20.86 1.20
N THR A 117 6.32 20.36 2.04
CA THR A 117 7.25 19.28 1.70
C THR A 117 6.86 17.91 2.25
N LEU A 118 6.00 17.85 3.27
CA LEU A 118 5.59 16.63 3.98
C LEU A 118 4.11 16.37 3.76
N SER A 119 3.82 15.30 3.04
CA SER A 119 2.47 14.78 2.85
C SER A 119 2.36 13.38 3.44
N PHE A 120 1.24 13.09 4.06
CA PHE A 120 0.91 11.81 4.66
C PHE A 120 -0.37 11.25 4.00
N GLN A 121 -0.35 9.96 3.66
CA GLN A 121 -1.50 9.28 3.10
C GLN A 121 -2.11 8.35 4.17
N PRO A 122 -3.28 8.69 4.73
CA PRO A 122 -3.90 7.91 5.81
C PRO A 122 -4.16 6.45 5.45
N SER A 123 -4.54 6.16 4.21
CA SER A 123 -4.81 4.79 3.76
C SER A 123 -3.60 3.84 3.88
N GLU A 124 -2.36 4.36 3.90
CA GLU A 124 -1.17 3.54 4.16
C GLU A 124 -1.16 3.02 5.59
N LEU A 125 -1.45 3.90 6.57
CA LEU A 125 -1.53 3.50 7.97
C LEU A 125 -2.75 2.61 8.25
N VAL A 126 -3.86 2.87 7.56
CA VAL A 126 -5.09 2.06 7.66
C VAL A 126 -4.83 0.59 7.32
N LYS A 127 -3.98 0.28 6.34
CA LYS A 127 -3.60 -1.11 6.02
C LYS A 127 -3.00 -1.82 7.24
N PHE A 128 -2.07 -1.18 7.96
CA PHE A 128 -1.50 -1.74 9.20
C PHE A 128 -2.53 -1.90 10.30
N CYS A 129 -3.36 -0.90 10.50
CA CYS A 129 -4.43 -0.94 11.49
C CYS A 129 -5.41 -2.10 11.21
N MET A 130 -5.76 -2.33 9.95
CA MET A 130 -6.63 -3.43 9.55
C MET A 130 -5.99 -4.79 9.76
N ILE A 131 -4.68 -4.95 9.51
CA ILE A 131 -3.95 -6.18 9.81
C ILE A 131 -4.02 -6.47 11.32
N ILE A 132 -3.75 -5.48 12.17
CA ILE A 132 -3.80 -5.64 13.63
C ILE A 132 -5.21 -5.98 14.09
N TYR A 133 -6.22 -5.31 13.55
CA TYR A 133 -7.63 -5.54 13.90
C TYR A 133 -8.07 -6.95 13.54
N PHE A 134 -7.86 -7.37 12.28
CA PHE A 134 -8.28 -8.68 11.83
C PHE A 134 -7.49 -9.81 12.49
N ALA A 135 -6.17 -9.63 12.74
CA ALA A 135 -5.40 -10.60 13.51
C ALA A 135 -5.98 -10.82 14.91
N GLY A 136 -6.39 -9.76 15.59
CA GLY A 136 -7.04 -9.83 16.90
C GLY A 136 -8.42 -10.50 16.85
N CYS A 137 -9.26 -10.11 15.91
CA CYS A 137 -10.60 -10.66 15.73
C CYS A 137 -10.58 -12.14 15.35
N LEU A 138 -9.83 -12.52 14.32
CA LEU A 138 -9.77 -13.88 13.80
C LEU A 138 -9.20 -14.86 14.84
N THR A 139 -8.22 -14.41 15.64
CA THR A 139 -7.68 -15.22 16.74
C THR A 139 -8.72 -15.45 17.86
N ARG A 140 -9.58 -14.45 18.12
CA ARG A 140 -10.63 -14.58 19.15
C ARG A 140 -11.77 -15.43 18.68
N ASP A 141 -12.19 -15.25 17.43
CA ASP A 141 -13.41 -15.81 16.87
C ASP A 141 -13.15 -17.13 16.10
N ASN A 142 -12.01 -17.80 16.36
CA ASN A 142 -11.53 -18.97 15.61
C ASN A 142 -12.56 -20.10 15.46
N GLU A 143 -13.34 -20.38 16.52
CA GLU A 143 -14.41 -21.40 16.47
C GLU A 143 -15.59 -20.97 15.58
N GLU A 144 -15.88 -19.66 15.53
CA GLU A 144 -16.98 -19.11 14.73
C GLU A 144 -16.67 -19.12 13.23
N LEU A 145 -15.38 -19.13 12.85
CA LEU A 145 -14.93 -19.11 11.45
C LEU A 145 -15.37 -20.34 10.64
N LYS A 146 -15.72 -21.43 11.31
CA LYS A 146 -16.26 -22.63 10.68
C LYS A 146 -17.68 -22.43 10.14
N PHE A 147 -18.41 -21.44 10.67
CA PHE A 147 -19.78 -21.15 10.28
C PHE A 147 -19.84 -19.99 9.29
N PHE A 148 -20.58 -20.17 8.20
CA PHE A 148 -20.69 -19.16 7.14
C PHE A 148 -21.18 -17.79 7.67
N VAL A 149 -22.31 -17.76 8.37
CA VAL A 149 -22.92 -16.50 8.80
C VAL A 149 -22.10 -15.80 9.89
N LYS A 150 -21.72 -16.53 10.93
CA LYS A 150 -21.02 -15.95 12.09
C LYS A 150 -19.56 -15.61 11.77
N GLY A 151 -18.88 -16.48 11.01
CA GLY A 151 -17.48 -16.29 10.68
C GLY A 151 -17.26 -15.27 9.58
N TRP A 152 -18.01 -15.35 8.48
CA TRP A 152 -17.73 -14.53 7.30
C TRP A 152 -18.46 -13.19 7.33
N ILE A 153 -19.78 -13.17 7.56
CA ILE A 153 -20.58 -11.94 7.49
C ILE A 153 -20.15 -10.91 8.55
N LYS A 154 -19.84 -11.36 9.76
CA LYS A 154 -19.37 -10.49 10.84
C LYS A 154 -18.08 -9.73 10.45
N HIS A 155 -17.12 -10.43 9.85
CA HIS A 155 -15.86 -9.82 9.43
C HIS A 155 -16.02 -8.93 8.21
N LEU A 156 -16.90 -9.30 7.28
CA LEU A 156 -17.27 -8.47 6.15
C LEU A 156 -17.98 -7.17 6.59
N ALA A 157 -18.88 -7.27 7.56
CA ALA A 157 -19.56 -6.11 8.13
C ALA A 157 -18.57 -5.12 8.79
N ALA A 158 -17.49 -5.62 9.39
CA ALA A 158 -16.43 -4.76 9.91
C ALA A 158 -15.55 -4.14 8.81
N LEU A 159 -15.38 -4.82 7.68
CA LEU A 159 -14.61 -4.33 6.55
C LEU A 159 -15.37 -3.26 5.75
N LEU A 160 -16.69 -3.38 5.65
CA LEU A 160 -17.54 -2.57 4.79
C LEU A 160 -17.41 -1.05 5.05
N PRO A 161 -17.46 -0.52 6.30
CA PRO A 161 -17.32 0.91 6.57
C PRO A 161 -15.98 1.47 6.07
N ILE A 162 -14.90 0.71 6.22
CA ILE A 162 -13.56 1.10 5.75
C ILE A 162 -13.53 1.18 4.22
N ILE A 163 -14.12 0.19 3.54
CA ILE A 163 -14.18 0.19 2.08
C ILE A 163 -15.06 1.34 1.57
N VAL A 164 -16.18 1.62 2.21
CA VAL A 164 -17.05 2.76 1.84
C VAL A 164 -16.28 4.08 1.95
N CYS A 165 -15.58 4.34 3.05
CA CYS A 165 -14.76 5.54 3.19
C CYS A 165 -13.70 5.64 2.09
N LEU A 166 -12.98 4.55 1.78
CA LEU A 166 -11.98 4.53 0.71
C LEU A 166 -12.58 4.73 -0.70
N MET A 167 -13.83 4.30 -0.92
CA MET A 167 -14.52 4.54 -2.18
C MET A 167 -14.97 6.00 -2.32
N LEU A 168 -15.31 6.66 -1.20
CA LEU A 168 -15.59 8.10 -1.16
C LEU A 168 -14.34 8.95 -1.43
N GLU A 169 -13.14 8.43 -1.11
CA GLU A 169 -11.84 9.05 -1.44
C GLU A 169 -11.39 8.81 -2.90
N PRO A 170 -12.16 8.27 -3.80
CA PRO A 170 -11.87 7.53 -5.04
C PRO A 170 -10.53 6.74 -5.03
N HIS A 171 -10.30 5.94 -3.96
CA HIS A 171 -9.03 5.22 -3.74
C HIS A 171 -9.17 3.71 -3.97
N MET A 172 -9.50 3.33 -5.20
CA MET A 172 -9.80 1.94 -5.58
C MET A 172 -8.62 0.96 -5.31
N SER A 173 -7.38 1.40 -5.54
CA SER A 173 -6.20 0.56 -5.33
C SER A 173 -6.02 0.14 -3.87
N SER A 174 -6.14 1.07 -2.92
CA SER A 174 -6.04 0.75 -1.48
C SER A 174 -7.17 -0.14 -1.01
N SER A 175 -8.39 0.04 -1.54
CA SER A 175 -9.52 -0.83 -1.24
C SER A 175 -9.25 -2.27 -1.66
N MET A 176 -8.75 -2.48 -2.89
CA MET A 176 -8.40 -3.81 -3.39
C MET A 176 -7.31 -4.47 -2.53
N VAL A 177 -6.27 -3.71 -2.14
CA VAL A 177 -5.20 -4.23 -1.29
C VAL A 177 -5.73 -4.63 0.09
N ILE A 178 -6.56 -3.80 0.72
CA ILE A 178 -7.13 -4.11 2.05
C ILE A 178 -8.06 -5.31 1.97
N ILE A 179 -8.92 -5.41 0.95
CA ILE A 179 -9.76 -6.60 0.73
C ILE A 179 -8.88 -7.83 0.57
N GLY A 180 -7.84 -7.77 -0.25
CA GLY A 180 -6.91 -8.87 -0.47
C GLY A 180 -6.22 -9.33 0.81
N ILE A 181 -5.73 -8.39 1.63
CA ILE A 181 -5.11 -8.68 2.93
C ILE A 181 -6.11 -9.41 3.84
N VAL A 182 -7.33 -8.88 3.97
CA VAL A 182 -8.36 -9.48 4.84
C VAL A 182 -8.75 -10.88 4.36
N VAL A 183 -8.93 -11.07 3.05
CA VAL A 183 -9.22 -12.38 2.45
C VAL A 183 -8.11 -13.37 2.77
N ILE A 184 -6.85 -13.02 2.57
CA ILE A 184 -5.69 -13.88 2.89
C ILE A 184 -5.68 -14.22 4.38
N MET A 185 -5.87 -13.24 5.25
CA MET A 185 -5.91 -13.45 6.71
C MET A 185 -7.04 -14.40 7.12
N MET A 186 -8.22 -14.28 6.53
CA MET A 186 -9.34 -15.18 6.81
C MET A 186 -9.05 -16.61 6.33
N VAL A 187 -8.40 -16.78 5.18
CA VAL A 187 -7.96 -18.09 4.70
C VAL A 187 -6.95 -18.72 5.65
N LEU A 188 -5.95 -17.96 6.09
CA LEU A 188 -4.94 -18.41 7.05
C LEU A 188 -5.55 -18.75 8.42
N ALA A 189 -6.64 -18.09 8.80
CA ALA A 189 -7.39 -18.38 10.03
C ALA A 189 -8.30 -19.61 9.93
N GLY A 190 -8.38 -20.27 8.75
CA GLY A 190 -9.13 -21.52 8.57
C GLY A 190 -10.54 -21.35 7.99
N CYS A 191 -10.90 -20.18 7.46
CA CYS A 191 -12.14 -20.03 6.71
C CYS A 191 -12.10 -20.85 5.43
N LYS A 192 -13.23 -21.51 5.11
CA LYS A 192 -13.35 -22.29 3.87
C LYS A 192 -13.37 -21.36 2.66
N LEU A 193 -12.47 -21.59 1.70
CA LEU A 193 -12.35 -20.78 0.49
C LEU A 193 -13.68 -20.59 -0.26
N TRP A 194 -14.48 -21.64 -0.37
CA TRP A 194 -15.80 -21.57 -1.02
C TRP A 194 -16.75 -20.56 -0.38
N GLN A 195 -16.70 -20.43 0.93
CA GLN A 195 -17.53 -19.47 1.68
C GLN A 195 -17.16 -18.02 1.37
N MET A 196 -15.97 -17.78 0.82
CA MET A 196 -15.48 -16.45 0.44
C MET A 196 -15.62 -16.20 -1.06
N ILE A 197 -15.29 -17.20 -1.88
CA ILE A 197 -15.31 -17.07 -3.35
C ILE A 197 -16.75 -16.88 -3.86
N VAL A 198 -17.71 -17.71 -3.41
CA VAL A 198 -19.07 -17.66 -3.93
C VAL A 198 -19.75 -16.30 -3.70
N PRO A 199 -19.82 -15.76 -2.46
CA PRO A 199 -20.41 -14.45 -2.26
C PRO A 199 -19.51 -13.32 -2.80
N GLY A 200 -18.18 -13.49 -2.79
CA GLY A 200 -17.23 -12.53 -3.39
C GLY A 200 -17.48 -12.36 -4.88
N LEU A 201 -17.71 -13.43 -5.62
CA LEU A 201 -18.10 -13.38 -7.02
C LEU A 201 -19.53 -12.87 -7.21
N ALA A 202 -20.48 -13.35 -6.41
CA ALA A 202 -21.91 -13.01 -6.57
C ALA A 202 -22.19 -11.53 -6.29
N VAL A 203 -21.50 -10.92 -5.32
CA VAL A 203 -21.71 -9.52 -4.92
C VAL A 203 -20.57 -8.62 -5.40
N GLY A 204 -19.34 -9.09 -5.29
CA GLY A 204 -18.15 -8.29 -5.60
C GLY A 204 -18.01 -7.99 -7.09
N VAL A 205 -18.27 -8.94 -7.98
CA VAL A 205 -18.17 -8.72 -9.43
C VAL A 205 -19.24 -7.73 -9.92
N PRO A 206 -20.54 -7.87 -9.62
CA PRO A 206 -21.53 -6.86 -9.99
C PRO A 206 -21.25 -5.49 -9.39
N ALA A 207 -20.80 -5.44 -8.13
CA ALA A 207 -20.43 -4.19 -7.48
C ALA A 207 -19.23 -3.51 -8.18
N LEU A 208 -18.21 -4.25 -8.56
CA LEU A 208 -17.07 -3.74 -9.33
C LEU A 208 -17.49 -3.23 -10.70
N ILE A 209 -18.31 -3.98 -11.42
CA ILE A 209 -18.84 -3.57 -12.72
C ILE A 209 -19.66 -2.28 -12.57
N GLY A 210 -20.57 -2.22 -11.61
CA GLY A 210 -21.35 -1.02 -11.32
C GLY A 210 -20.48 0.19 -10.98
N LEU A 211 -19.46 0.01 -10.12
CA LEU A 211 -18.50 1.06 -9.76
C LEU A 211 -17.68 1.57 -10.96
N VAL A 212 -17.37 0.71 -11.92
CA VAL A 212 -16.65 1.09 -13.15
C VAL A 212 -17.58 1.88 -14.09
N ILE A 213 -18.81 1.44 -14.26
CA ILE A 213 -19.78 2.07 -15.16
C ILE A 213 -20.19 3.46 -14.65
N ILE A 214 -20.43 3.61 -13.35
CA ILE A 214 -20.89 4.87 -12.74
C ILE A 214 -19.82 5.96 -12.81
N ALA A 215 -18.53 5.62 -12.83
CA ALA A 215 -17.46 6.60 -12.81
C ALA A 215 -16.64 6.61 -14.11
N PRO A 216 -16.83 7.62 -14.99
CA PRO A 216 -16.18 7.70 -16.31
C PRO A 216 -14.65 7.60 -16.25
N TYR A 217 -14.02 8.13 -15.18
CA TYR A 217 -12.57 8.05 -15.05
C TYR A 217 -12.06 6.61 -14.82
N ARG A 218 -12.88 5.74 -14.19
CA ARG A 218 -12.54 4.32 -13.95
C ARG A 218 -12.66 3.53 -15.24
N LEU A 219 -13.73 3.81 -16.02
CA LEU A 219 -13.90 3.23 -17.35
C LEU A 219 -12.71 3.60 -18.24
N SER A 220 -12.31 4.88 -18.23
CA SER A 220 -11.14 5.35 -18.98
C SER A 220 -9.85 4.61 -18.60
N ARG A 221 -9.63 4.22 -17.34
CA ARG A 221 -8.48 3.40 -16.95
C ARG A 221 -8.53 1.97 -17.50
N VAL A 222 -9.72 1.38 -17.53
CA VAL A 222 -9.91 0.03 -18.11
C VAL A 222 -9.67 0.07 -19.61
N THR A 223 -10.24 1.04 -20.31
CA THR A 223 -10.06 1.20 -21.77
C THR A 223 -8.61 1.50 -22.13
N THR A 224 -7.93 2.36 -21.37
CA THR A 224 -6.50 2.65 -21.56
C THR A 224 -5.62 1.42 -21.29
N PHE A 225 -5.98 0.57 -20.33
CA PHE A 225 -5.26 -0.67 -20.08
C PHE A 225 -5.41 -1.67 -21.22
N LEU A 226 -6.62 -1.80 -21.79
CA LEU A 226 -6.89 -2.69 -22.91
C LEU A 226 -6.31 -2.19 -24.24
N ASN A 227 -6.34 -0.87 -24.46
CA ASN A 227 -5.76 -0.25 -25.65
C ASN A 227 -5.01 1.03 -25.28
N PRO A 228 -3.76 0.91 -24.81
CA PRO A 228 -2.96 2.07 -24.39
C PRO A 228 -2.57 2.99 -25.55
N TRP A 229 -2.56 2.47 -26.77
CA TRP A 229 -2.18 3.20 -27.98
C TRP A 229 -3.24 4.24 -28.42
N SER A 230 -4.42 4.19 -27.86
CA SER A 230 -5.49 5.18 -28.16
C SER A 230 -5.18 6.59 -27.63
N ASP A 231 -4.31 6.71 -26.63
CA ASP A 231 -3.87 7.98 -26.04
C ASP A 231 -2.39 7.87 -25.61
N GLU A 232 -1.51 7.83 -26.61
CA GLU A 232 -0.09 7.52 -26.41
C GLU A 232 0.65 8.56 -25.55
N LEU A 233 0.28 9.82 -25.63
CA LEU A 233 0.93 10.93 -24.91
C LEU A 233 0.23 11.30 -23.60
N GLY A 234 -0.97 10.78 -23.37
CA GLY A 234 -1.76 11.04 -22.17
C GLY A 234 -1.81 9.84 -21.22
N LYS A 235 -3.00 9.31 -21.02
CA LYS A 235 -3.25 8.23 -20.03
C LYS A 235 -2.58 6.92 -20.37
N GLY A 236 -2.34 6.61 -21.66
CA GLY A 236 -1.65 5.41 -22.13
C GLY A 236 -0.14 5.44 -21.92
N TRP A 237 0.46 6.63 -21.77
CA TRP A 237 1.90 6.81 -21.70
C TRP A 237 2.61 5.88 -20.71
N GLN A 238 2.09 5.78 -19.49
CA GLN A 238 2.70 4.94 -18.45
C GLN A 238 2.72 3.46 -18.83
N VAL A 239 1.63 2.96 -19.42
CA VAL A 239 1.49 1.55 -19.83
C VAL A 239 2.41 1.27 -21.01
N ILE A 240 2.44 2.14 -22.02
CA ILE A 240 3.31 2.02 -23.19
C ILE A 240 4.79 2.02 -22.80
N GLN A 241 5.22 2.92 -21.93
CA GLN A 241 6.60 2.96 -21.44
C GLN A 241 6.96 1.70 -20.65
N SER A 242 6.03 1.14 -19.89
CA SER A 242 6.23 -0.14 -19.20
C SER A 242 6.38 -1.30 -20.18
N LEU A 243 5.57 -1.34 -21.23
CA LEU A 243 5.67 -2.35 -22.28
C LEU A 243 6.99 -2.25 -23.04
N TYR A 244 7.43 -1.03 -23.37
CA TYR A 244 8.75 -0.82 -23.99
C TYR A 244 9.90 -1.26 -23.08
N ALA A 245 9.82 -0.98 -21.79
CA ALA A 245 10.82 -1.43 -20.83
C ALA A 245 10.92 -2.95 -20.74
N ILE A 246 9.78 -3.64 -20.73
CA ILE A 246 9.72 -5.10 -20.72
C ILE A 246 10.18 -5.70 -22.07
N GLY A 247 9.72 -5.12 -23.19
CA GLY A 247 10.02 -5.62 -24.53
C GLY A 247 11.46 -5.40 -24.98
N SER A 248 12.18 -4.45 -24.39
CA SER A 248 13.56 -4.12 -24.79
C SER A 248 14.61 -5.17 -24.43
N ARG A 249 14.24 -6.33 -23.89
CA ARG A 249 15.12 -7.48 -23.50
C ARG A 249 16.33 -7.14 -22.61
N ARG A 250 16.46 -5.88 -22.15
CA ARG A 250 17.58 -5.40 -21.31
C ARG A 250 17.09 -5.03 -19.92
N LEU A 251 16.42 -6.00 -19.25
CA LEU A 251 15.73 -5.79 -17.97
C LEU A 251 16.62 -5.20 -16.85
N ILE A 252 17.91 -5.48 -16.86
CA ILE A 252 18.83 -5.02 -15.81
C ILE A 252 19.61 -3.78 -16.25
N TRP A 253 20.02 -3.71 -17.52
CA TRP A 253 20.94 -2.68 -17.99
C TRP A 253 20.27 -1.39 -18.50
N SER A 254 19.04 -1.47 -19.02
CA SER A 254 18.30 -0.30 -19.50
C SER A 254 17.75 0.58 -18.38
N GLY A 255 17.47 0.01 -17.19
CA GLY A 255 17.05 0.79 -16.01
C GLY A 255 18.11 1.83 -15.59
N ILE A 256 19.38 1.47 -15.70
CA ILE A 256 20.52 2.35 -15.35
C ILE A 256 20.89 3.28 -16.53
N ARG A 257 20.66 2.84 -17.79
CA ARG A 257 21.04 3.58 -19.00
C ARG A 257 19.89 4.30 -19.74
N ALA A 258 18.65 4.17 -19.28
CA ALA A 258 17.47 4.84 -19.88
C ALA A 258 17.53 6.39 -19.92
N LYS A 259 18.68 6.94 -19.53
CA LYS A 259 19.02 8.36 -19.61
C LYS A 259 18.92 8.92 -21.03
N GLN A 260 19.15 8.10 -22.07
CA GLN A 260 19.18 8.60 -23.45
C GLN A 260 17.80 8.69 -24.12
N THR A 261 16.90 7.76 -23.85
CA THR A 261 15.58 7.73 -24.51
C THR A 261 14.62 8.78 -23.93
N LYS A 262 14.71 9.08 -22.62
CA LYS A 262 13.89 10.12 -22.00
C LYS A 262 14.27 11.55 -22.42
N ILE A 263 15.54 11.82 -22.65
CA ILE A 263 16.00 13.14 -23.12
C ILE A 263 15.51 13.41 -24.55
N PHE A 264 15.47 12.41 -25.41
CA PHE A 264 15.03 12.56 -26.81
C PHE A 264 13.52 12.89 -26.95
N ILE A 265 12.69 12.44 -25.99
CA ILE A 265 11.25 12.67 -26.02
C ILE A 265 10.92 14.06 -25.44
N PHE A 266 11.63 14.50 -24.41
CA PHE A 266 11.40 15.83 -23.82
C PHE A 266 11.82 17.00 -24.74
N THR A 267 12.83 16.82 -25.59
CA THR A 267 13.26 17.83 -26.55
C THR A 267 12.35 17.95 -27.79
N ARG A 268 11.49 16.93 -28.05
CA ARG A 268 10.56 16.97 -29.20
C ARG A 268 9.20 17.61 -28.87
N THR A 269 8.85 17.78 -27.60
CA THR A 269 7.61 18.41 -27.16
C THR A 269 7.73 19.90 -26.81
N SER A 270 8.94 20.47 -26.88
CA SER A 270 9.19 21.92 -26.65
C SER A 270 9.43 22.71 -27.93
N LYS A 271 8.89 22.24 -29.08
CA LYS A 271 8.79 23.07 -30.31
C LYS A 271 7.35 23.22 -30.71
#